data_da48f77473395179e8030586b292d991
#
_entry.id   da48f77473395179e8030586b292d991
#
_cell.length_a   1.000
_cell.length_b   1.000
_cell.length_c   1.000
_cell.angle_alpha   90.00
_cell.angle_beta   90.00
_cell.angle_gamma   90.00
#
_symmetry.space_group_name_H-M   'P 1'
#
loop_
_entity.id
_entity.type
_entity.pdbx_description
1 polymer ?
#
loop_
_entity_poly.entity_id
_entity_poly.type
_entity_poly.pdbx_seq_one_letter_code
_entity_poly.pdbx_strand_id
1 'polypeptide(L)'
;MLTTRIEIINKLGLHARAAAKFVGVANRYDCLVRVGENEAVQVDGKSIMQVMMLAASKGSEICISCEGEQAQQAMNELVALINDYFGE
;
A
#
# COMPACT_ATOMS: atom_id res chain seq x y z
N MET A 1 -7.27 7.25 -12.85
CA MET A 1 -6.63 6.32 -11.90
C MET A 1 -5.17 6.71 -11.70
N LEU A 2 -4.72 6.74 -10.45
CA LEU A 2 -3.33 7.01 -10.12
C LEU A 2 -2.62 5.71 -9.83
N THR A 3 -1.38 5.59 -10.31
CA THR A 3 -0.57 4.38 -10.10
C THR A 3 0.85 4.79 -9.75
N THR A 4 1.42 4.16 -8.73
CA THR A 4 2.78 4.44 -8.27
C THR A 4 3.49 3.13 -7.95
N ARG A 5 4.73 3.00 -8.41
CA ARG A 5 5.61 1.91 -8.01
C ARG A 5 6.54 2.43 -6.92
N ILE A 6 6.69 1.65 -5.87
CA ILE A 6 7.48 2.08 -4.71
C ILE A 6 8.19 0.89 -4.08
N GLU A 7 9.41 1.11 -3.61
CA GLU A 7 10.20 0.07 -2.94
C GLU A 7 9.84 -0.02 -1.47
N ILE A 8 9.73 -1.25 -0.95
CA ILE A 8 9.56 -1.50 0.48
C ILE A 8 10.92 -1.37 1.14
N ILE A 9 11.06 -0.39 2.02
CA ILE A 9 12.36 -0.03 2.59
C ILE A 9 12.50 -0.39 4.07
N ASN A 10 11.40 -0.74 4.75
CA ASN A 10 11.46 -1.11 6.15
C ASN A 10 11.96 -2.54 6.33
N LYS A 11 12.67 -2.79 7.44
CA LYS A 11 13.38 -4.04 7.68
C LYS A 11 12.50 -5.28 7.57
N LEU A 12 11.30 -5.22 8.13
CA LEU A 12 10.40 -6.38 8.21
C LEU A 12 9.43 -6.50 7.03
N GLY A 13 9.44 -5.54 6.10
CA GLY A 13 8.55 -5.55 4.96
C GLY A 13 7.09 -5.36 5.35
N LEU A 14 6.18 -5.91 4.55
CA LEU A 14 4.73 -5.82 4.79
C LEU A 14 4.27 -6.87 5.82
N HIS A 15 4.84 -6.83 7.03
CA HIS A 15 4.40 -7.68 8.13
C HIS A 15 3.03 -7.21 8.65
N ALA A 16 2.47 -7.94 9.62
CA ALA A 16 1.10 -7.69 10.09
C ALA A 16 0.85 -6.24 10.52
N ARG A 17 1.78 -5.65 11.28
CA ARG A 17 1.63 -4.27 11.74
C ARG A 17 1.69 -3.27 10.60
N ALA A 18 2.63 -3.47 9.66
CA ALA A 18 2.75 -2.60 8.50
C ALA A 18 1.51 -2.71 7.60
N ALA A 19 1.01 -3.92 7.39
CA ALA A 19 -0.21 -4.12 6.61
C ALA A 19 -1.40 -3.44 7.28
N ALA A 20 -1.52 -3.52 8.61
CA ALA A 20 -2.60 -2.86 9.33
C ALA A 20 -2.51 -1.33 9.17
N LYS A 21 -1.32 -0.76 9.21
CA LYS A 21 -1.13 0.68 8.99
C LYS A 21 -1.51 1.08 7.57
N PHE A 22 -1.08 0.30 6.58
CA PHE A 22 -1.43 0.54 5.18
C PHE A 22 -2.95 0.56 5.00
N VAL A 23 -3.62 -0.48 5.48
CA VAL A 23 -5.08 -0.62 5.38
C VAL A 23 -5.78 0.50 6.15
N GLY A 24 -5.27 0.88 7.32
CA GLY A 24 -5.81 1.97 8.10
C GLY A 24 -5.82 3.29 7.34
N VAL A 25 -4.73 3.59 6.63
CA VAL A 25 -4.65 4.78 5.78
C VAL A 25 -5.61 4.66 4.60
N ALA A 26 -5.58 3.52 3.91
CA ALA A 26 -6.44 3.30 2.74
C ALA A 26 -7.92 3.47 3.08
N ASN A 27 -8.33 3.01 4.26
CA ASN A 27 -9.74 3.07 4.67
C ASN A 27 -10.21 4.46 5.07
N ARG A 28 -9.30 5.44 5.21
CA ARG A 28 -9.70 6.82 5.52
C ARG A 28 -10.26 7.55 4.31
N TYR A 29 -10.02 7.03 3.12
CA TYR A 29 -10.29 7.77 1.88
C TYR A 29 -11.36 7.09 1.05
N ASP A 30 -12.18 7.94 0.43
CA ASP A 30 -13.26 7.49 -0.46
C ASP A 30 -12.69 7.27 -1.86
N CYS A 31 -12.09 6.11 -2.05
CA CYS A 31 -11.53 5.69 -3.32
C CYS A 31 -11.25 4.19 -3.26
N LEU A 32 -11.04 3.59 -4.42
CA LEU A 32 -10.53 2.22 -4.51
C LEU A 32 -9.03 2.25 -4.32
N VAL A 33 -8.50 1.33 -3.52
CA VAL A 33 -7.06 1.17 -3.33
C VAL A 33 -6.69 -0.27 -3.63
N ARG A 34 -5.76 -0.45 -4.56
CA ARG A 34 -5.24 -1.77 -4.93
C ARG A 34 -3.74 -1.77 -4.82
N VAL A 35 -3.17 -2.91 -4.47
CA VAL A 35 -1.72 -3.03 -4.30
C VAL A 35 -1.28 -4.43 -4.70
N GLY A 36 -0.11 -4.53 -5.33
CA GLY A 36 0.41 -5.81 -5.79
C GLY A 36 1.81 -5.67 -6.35
N GLU A 37 2.30 -6.74 -6.95
CA GLU A 37 3.62 -6.74 -7.58
C GLU A 37 3.66 -5.88 -8.85
N ASN A 38 2.53 -5.81 -9.53
CA ASN A 38 2.40 -5.03 -10.76
C ASN A 38 0.92 -4.66 -10.96
N GLU A 39 0.63 -3.92 -12.02
CA GLU A 39 -0.74 -3.47 -12.28
C GLU A 39 -1.71 -4.60 -12.63
N ALA A 40 -1.19 -5.72 -13.15
CA ALA A 40 -2.04 -6.84 -13.56
C ALA A 40 -2.41 -7.76 -12.41
N VAL A 41 -1.59 -7.79 -11.35
CA VAL A 41 -1.79 -8.69 -10.20
C VAL A 41 -1.84 -7.85 -8.94
N GLN A 42 -3.04 -7.45 -8.56
CA GLN A 42 -3.26 -6.60 -7.39
C GLN A 42 -4.37 -7.15 -6.51
N VAL A 43 -4.30 -6.82 -5.23
CA VAL A 43 -5.30 -7.19 -4.24
C VAL A 43 -5.93 -5.93 -3.66
N ASP A 44 -6.99 -6.11 -2.87
CA ASP A 44 -7.69 -5.00 -2.22
C ASP A 44 -6.82 -4.40 -1.12
N GLY A 45 -6.40 -3.15 -1.32
CA GLY A 45 -5.58 -2.41 -0.35
C GLY A 45 -6.31 -2.05 0.94
N LYS A 46 -7.61 -2.35 1.03
CA LYS A 46 -8.41 -2.12 2.24
C LYS A 46 -8.65 -3.40 3.03
N SER A 47 -8.02 -4.50 2.64
CA SER A 47 -8.10 -5.78 3.33
C SER A 47 -6.74 -6.16 3.92
N ILE A 48 -6.64 -6.24 5.25
CA ILE A 48 -5.39 -6.59 5.94
C ILE A 48 -4.89 -7.95 5.47
N MET A 49 -5.77 -8.94 5.38
CA MET A 49 -5.37 -10.29 4.97
C MET A 49 -4.81 -10.30 3.56
N GLN A 50 -5.45 -9.61 2.63
CA GLN A 50 -4.98 -9.58 1.26
C GLN A 50 -3.64 -8.86 1.13
N VAL A 51 -3.47 -7.74 1.83
CA VAL A 51 -2.20 -7.01 1.83
C VAL A 51 -1.08 -7.86 2.42
N MET A 52 -1.35 -8.57 3.52
CA MET A 52 -0.37 -9.47 4.11
C MET A 52 0.03 -10.62 3.18
N MET A 53 -0.91 -11.10 2.37
CA MET A 53 -0.64 -12.19 1.43
C MET A 53 0.35 -11.82 0.34
N LEU A 54 0.59 -10.53 0.11
CA LEU A 54 1.62 -10.12 -0.83
C LEU A 54 3.02 -10.53 -0.37
N ALA A 55 3.21 -10.63 0.93
CA ALA A 55 4.49 -11.03 1.53
C ALA A 55 5.67 -10.21 1.02
N ALA A 56 5.44 -8.93 0.71
CA ALA A 56 6.48 -8.06 0.18
C ALA A 56 7.55 -7.81 1.23
N SER A 57 8.80 -8.11 0.90
CA SER A 57 9.92 -7.95 1.80
C SER A 57 10.72 -6.69 1.48
N LYS A 58 11.65 -6.34 2.38
CA LYS A 58 12.55 -5.21 2.14
C LYS A 58 13.26 -5.39 0.80
N GLY A 59 13.25 -4.33 0.01
CA GLY A 59 13.90 -4.32 -1.29
C GLY A 59 12.97 -4.69 -2.44
N SER A 60 11.81 -5.29 -2.16
CA SER A 60 10.85 -5.58 -3.22
C SER A 60 10.07 -4.32 -3.57
N GLU A 61 9.63 -4.25 -4.81
CA GLU A 61 8.85 -3.13 -5.31
C GLU A 61 7.39 -3.52 -5.41
N ILE A 62 6.50 -2.64 -4.97
CA ILE A 62 5.05 -2.85 -5.09
C ILE A 62 4.45 -1.76 -5.96
N CYS A 63 3.29 -2.07 -6.53
CA CYS A 63 2.53 -1.15 -7.36
C CYS A 63 1.22 -0.83 -6.64
N ILE A 64 0.97 0.46 -6.39
CA ILE A 64 -0.24 0.93 -5.73
C ILE A 64 -1.09 1.68 -6.76
N SER A 65 -2.38 1.36 -6.81
CA SER A 65 -3.34 2.05 -7.68
C SER A 65 -4.47 2.61 -6.82
N CYS A 66 -4.81 3.88 -7.04
CA CYS A 66 -5.92 4.55 -6.36
C CYS A 66 -6.86 5.16 -7.39
N GLU A 67 -8.17 4.94 -7.23
CA GLU A 67 -9.17 5.45 -8.15
C GLU A 67 -10.39 5.95 -7.38
N GLY A 68 -10.81 7.17 -7.67
CA GLY A 68 -11.98 7.78 -7.05
C GLY A 68 -11.70 9.20 -6.60
N GLU A 69 -12.67 9.79 -5.85
CA GLU A 69 -12.62 11.20 -5.48
C GLU A 69 -11.38 11.58 -4.67
N GLN A 70 -10.99 10.73 -3.72
CA GLN A 70 -9.87 11.03 -2.83
C GLN A 70 -8.61 10.23 -3.17
N ALA A 71 -8.50 9.81 -4.43
CA ALA A 71 -7.37 8.99 -4.88
C ALA A 71 -6.02 9.67 -4.65
N GLN A 72 -5.92 10.97 -4.91
CA GLN A 72 -4.65 11.71 -4.74
C GLN A 72 -4.25 11.78 -3.27
N GLN A 73 -5.20 12.08 -2.39
CA GLN A 73 -4.92 12.16 -0.95
C GLN A 73 -4.49 10.79 -0.41
N ALA A 74 -5.18 9.74 -0.83
CA ALA A 74 -4.85 8.38 -0.42
C ALA A 74 -3.44 8.00 -0.89
N MET A 75 -3.13 8.25 -2.15
CA MET A 75 -1.81 7.92 -2.69
C MET A 75 -0.71 8.69 -1.96
N ASN A 76 -0.90 9.97 -1.72
CA ASN A 76 0.08 10.79 -1.02
C ASN A 76 0.39 10.24 0.37
N GLU A 77 -0.65 9.87 1.11
CA GLU A 77 -0.47 9.38 2.47
C GLU A 77 0.13 7.96 2.50
N LEU A 78 -0.28 7.09 1.57
CA LEU A 78 0.29 5.75 1.47
C LEU A 78 1.79 5.80 1.12
N VAL A 79 2.17 6.65 0.17
CA VAL A 79 3.57 6.81 -0.20
C VAL A 79 4.38 7.37 0.98
N ALA A 80 3.83 8.35 1.69
CA ALA A 80 4.50 8.92 2.86
C ALA A 80 4.70 7.89 3.95
N LEU A 81 3.69 7.02 4.18
CA LEU A 81 3.77 5.96 5.18
C LEU A 81 4.90 4.98 4.85
N ILE A 82 5.01 4.55 3.59
CA ILE A 82 6.03 3.61 3.16
C ILE A 82 7.42 4.24 3.27
N ASN A 83 7.56 5.51 2.85
CA ASN A 83 8.83 6.23 2.93
C ASN A 83 9.24 6.55 4.37
N ASP A 84 8.30 6.51 5.29
CA ASP A 84 8.56 6.68 6.73
C ASP A 84 8.77 5.32 7.43
N TYR A 85 9.10 4.29 6.67
CA TYR A 85 9.35 2.92 7.18
C TYR A 85 8.17 2.37 7.97
N PHE A 86 6.92 2.74 7.61
CA PHE A 86 5.70 2.40 8.37
C PHE A 86 5.80 2.82 9.84
N GLY A 87 6.61 3.84 10.14
CA GLY A 87 6.81 4.30 11.51
C GLY A 87 7.71 3.41 12.36
N GLU A 88 8.44 2.52 11.72
CA GLU A 88 9.40 1.64 12.44
C GLU A 88 10.69 2.35 12.77
#